data_7a7951ca4ebf3142b785f59946dfa2a5
#
_entry.id   7a7951ca4ebf3142b785f59946dfa2a5
#
_cell.length_a   1.000
_cell.length_b   1.000
_cell.length_c   1.000
_cell.angle_alpha   90.00
_cell.angle_beta   90.00
_cell.angle_gamma   90.00
#
_symmetry.space_group_name_H-M   'P 1'
#
loop_
_entity.id
_entity.type
_entity.pdbx_description
1 polymer ?
#
loop_
_entity_poly.entity_id
_entity_poly.type
_entity_poly.pdbx_seq_one_letter_code
_entity_poly.pdbx_strand_id
1 'polypeptide(L)'
;GSRGLGDVYKRQKYTAMDTAKGEGDRVRGLTQYYGANRTGRWAGRLVQMQNLPRNYLKTLDYARGLVKRKDYAGLRLLYGNVPDTLSQLIRTAFIPSEGHKFVVSDFSAIEARVIAWLAGEQWVNEVFATHGKIYEATAAQMFGVPVDRIAKGNPEYSLRQKGKVATLALGYQGGTSALIAMGALNMGLTEDELPDIVTRWRQANPRIRDLWYAVENAALAVMQTAQPQAIYGLIFALEGDILYGQTFLTVRLPSGRKLFYPKPFLKENPFGKLALHYYTVGQQTRKWEVASTYGGKLTENIVQAIARDCLAVTLERIAEKGLQVVFHVHDEVIIDAPMKTTVEEICDLMAEPIDWAPGLILKGAGFESSYYMKD
;
A
#
# COMPACT_ATOMS: atom_id res chain seq x y z
N GLY A 1 -27.82 16.44 6.43
CA GLY A 1 -26.87 16.04 7.45
C GLY A 1 -25.48 15.62 6.99
N SER A 2 -25.32 14.87 5.90
CA SER A 2 -23.99 14.33 5.50
C SER A 2 -23.07 15.35 4.79
N ARG A 3 -23.63 16.38 4.17
CA ARG A 3 -22.84 17.41 3.48
C ARG A 3 -22.05 18.32 4.44
N GLY A 4 -22.59 18.62 5.63
CA GLY A 4 -21.92 19.49 6.60
C GLY A 4 -20.69 18.88 7.29
N LEU A 5 -20.67 17.56 7.52
CA LEU A 5 -19.55 16.88 8.18
C LEU A 5 -18.30 16.81 7.27
N GLY A 6 -18.48 16.62 5.97
CA GLY A 6 -17.38 16.63 5.01
C GLY A 6 -16.68 17.98 4.90
N ASP A 7 -17.44 19.06 4.94
CA ASP A 7 -16.90 20.43 4.84
C ASP A 7 -16.17 20.85 6.13
N VAL A 8 -16.64 20.41 7.29
CA VAL A 8 -15.96 20.61 8.58
C VAL A 8 -14.63 19.86 8.60
N TYR A 9 -14.60 18.61 8.15
CA TYR A 9 -13.38 17.81 8.07
C TYR A 9 -12.32 18.44 7.15
N LYS A 10 -12.75 18.97 6.01
CA LYS A 10 -11.86 19.63 5.04
C LYS A 10 -11.28 20.93 5.61
N ARG A 11 -12.07 21.73 6.31
CA ARG A 11 -11.59 22.92 7.03
C ARG A 11 -10.55 22.58 8.08
N GLN A 12 -10.76 21.51 8.82
CA GLN A 12 -9.83 21.05 9.85
C GLN A 12 -8.42 20.77 9.31
N LYS A 13 -8.28 20.32 8.07
CA LYS A 13 -6.96 20.06 7.46
C LYS A 13 -6.15 21.34 7.28
N TYR A 14 -6.74 22.40 6.76
CA TYR A 14 -6.05 23.71 6.64
C TYR A 14 -5.70 24.28 8.03
N THR A 15 -6.60 24.18 8.99
CA THR A 15 -6.34 24.60 10.36
C THR A 15 -5.22 23.78 11.00
N ALA A 16 -5.20 22.46 10.80
CA ALA A 16 -4.12 21.60 11.28
C ALA A 16 -2.77 21.97 10.68
N MET A 17 -2.70 22.30 9.39
CA MET A 17 -1.49 22.78 8.75
C MET A 17 -1.00 24.09 9.34
N ASP A 18 -1.89 25.05 9.51
CA ASP A 18 -1.57 26.37 10.08
C ASP A 18 -1.10 26.26 11.54
N THR A 19 -1.75 25.42 12.33
CA THR A 19 -1.39 25.17 13.72
C THR A 19 -0.06 24.43 13.86
N ALA A 20 0.21 23.49 12.94
CA ALA A 20 1.39 22.63 13.00
C ALA A 20 2.64 23.27 12.41
N LYS A 21 2.52 24.39 11.68
CA LYS A 21 3.67 25.08 11.11
C LYS A 21 4.57 25.67 12.21
N GLY A 22 5.87 25.56 11.99
CA GLY A 22 6.90 26.10 12.85
C GLY A 22 7.78 27.10 12.14
N GLU A 23 9.02 27.21 12.57
CA GLU A 23 10.02 28.08 11.97
C GLU A 23 10.16 27.86 10.47
N GLY A 24 10.15 28.96 9.71
CA GLY A 24 10.23 28.94 8.24
C GLY A 24 9.00 28.39 7.55
N ASP A 25 7.83 28.48 8.18
CA ASP A 25 6.55 27.91 7.71
C ASP A 25 6.62 26.39 7.43
N ARG A 26 7.54 25.68 8.08
CA ARG A 26 7.70 24.24 7.95
C ARG A 26 6.84 23.48 8.94
N VAL A 27 6.25 22.37 8.46
CA VAL A 27 5.54 21.42 9.31
C VAL A 27 6.45 20.22 9.58
N ARG A 28 6.58 19.86 10.84
CA ARG A 28 7.44 18.75 11.30
C ARG A 28 6.63 17.72 12.08
N GLY A 29 7.22 16.51 12.24
CA GLY A 29 6.56 15.44 13.01
C GLY A 29 5.35 14.83 12.30
N LEU A 30 5.34 14.79 10.96
CA LEU A 30 4.23 14.31 10.15
C LEU A 30 4.09 12.79 10.13
N THR A 31 5.13 12.06 10.53
CA THR A 31 5.15 10.59 10.52
C THR A 31 5.65 10.04 11.85
N GLN A 32 5.10 8.90 12.23
CA GLN A 32 5.56 8.12 13.36
C GLN A 32 6.26 6.85 12.84
N TYR A 33 7.52 6.68 13.24
CA TYR A 33 8.25 5.44 12.99
C TYR A 33 7.55 4.26 13.67
N TYR A 34 7.38 3.16 12.93
CA TYR A 34 6.69 1.97 13.42
C TYR A 34 5.28 2.24 13.96
N GLY A 35 4.61 3.26 13.46
CA GLY A 35 3.29 3.68 13.95
C GLY A 35 2.17 2.66 13.70
N ALA A 36 2.30 1.85 12.66
CA ALA A 36 1.46 0.70 12.40
C ALA A 36 2.08 -0.56 13.03
N ASN A 37 1.64 -0.91 14.21
CA ASN A 37 2.26 -1.95 15.05
C ASN A 37 2.35 -3.33 14.38
N ARG A 38 1.42 -3.67 13.52
CA ARG A 38 1.38 -4.99 12.88
C ARG A 38 2.45 -5.17 11.81
N THR A 39 2.63 -4.20 10.94
CA THR A 39 3.53 -4.28 9.78
C THR A 39 4.83 -3.49 9.97
N GLY A 40 4.87 -2.60 10.94
CA GLY A 40 5.95 -1.64 11.15
C GLY A 40 5.94 -0.48 10.16
N ARG A 41 4.88 -0.32 9.37
CA ARG A 41 4.72 0.84 8.49
C ARG A 41 4.69 2.14 9.30
N TRP A 42 5.20 3.21 8.72
CA TRP A 42 5.06 4.54 9.31
C TRP A 42 3.58 4.94 9.34
N ALA A 43 3.17 5.59 10.41
CA ALA A 43 1.83 6.16 10.53
C ALA A 43 1.88 7.68 10.39
N GLY A 44 0.83 8.27 9.80
CA GLY A 44 0.67 9.71 9.73
C GLY A 44 0.38 10.33 11.09
N ARG A 45 0.88 11.55 11.28
CA ARG A 45 0.66 12.37 12.47
C ARG A 45 0.30 13.79 12.06
N LEU A 46 -0.35 14.52 12.95
CA LEU A 46 -0.77 15.92 12.77
C LEU A 46 -1.66 16.09 11.54
N VAL A 47 -1.09 16.48 10.40
CA VAL A 47 -1.84 16.69 9.17
C VAL A 47 -2.35 15.38 8.56
N GLN A 48 -1.75 14.24 8.89
CA GLN A 48 -2.09 12.93 8.33
C GLN A 48 -2.07 12.93 6.79
N MET A 49 -0.89 13.08 6.23
CA MET A 49 -0.64 13.25 4.79
C MET A 49 -1.31 12.18 3.91
N GLN A 50 -1.33 10.92 4.38
CA GLN A 50 -1.94 9.80 3.66
C GLN A 50 -3.45 9.92 3.48
N ASN A 51 -4.13 10.71 4.33
CA ASN A 51 -5.58 10.89 4.34
C ASN A 51 -6.03 12.20 3.70
N LEU A 52 -5.12 12.95 3.10
CA LEU A 52 -5.48 14.18 2.41
C LEU A 52 -6.31 13.87 1.16
N PRO A 53 -7.31 14.70 0.83
CA PRO A 53 -8.12 14.54 -0.38
C PRO A 53 -7.26 14.46 -1.64
N ARG A 54 -7.67 13.62 -2.59
CA ARG A 54 -7.02 13.54 -3.90
C ARG A 54 -7.41 14.71 -4.78
N ASN A 55 -6.54 15.05 -5.69
CA ASN A 55 -6.81 16.04 -6.71
C ASN A 55 -7.31 15.38 -8.01
N TYR A 56 -8.46 15.85 -8.48
CA TYR A 56 -9.07 15.40 -9.75
C TYR A 56 -9.12 16.51 -10.80
N LEU A 57 -8.80 17.75 -10.41
CA LEU A 57 -8.83 18.91 -11.30
C LEU A 57 -7.72 18.82 -12.35
N LYS A 58 -8.10 18.84 -13.62
CA LYS A 58 -7.15 18.86 -14.73
C LYS A 58 -6.37 20.18 -14.82
N THR A 59 -6.95 21.26 -14.29
CA THR A 59 -6.38 22.62 -14.30
C THR A 59 -5.99 23.06 -12.89
N LEU A 60 -5.28 22.20 -12.17
CA LEU A 60 -4.91 22.40 -10.78
C LEU A 60 -4.09 23.69 -10.56
N ASP A 61 -3.12 23.97 -11.43
CA ASP A 61 -2.32 25.20 -11.39
C ASP A 61 -3.17 26.46 -11.52
N TYR A 62 -4.16 26.45 -12.40
CA TYR A 62 -5.04 27.59 -12.61
C TYR A 62 -5.93 27.85 -11.39
N ALA A 63 -6.56 26.79 -10.86
CA ALA A 63 -7.37 26.89 -9.64
C ALA A 63 -6.53 27.39 -8.45
N ARG A 64 -5.32 26.89 -8.29
CA ARG A 64 -4.36 27.34 -7.28
C ARG A 64 -4.00 28.81 -7.43
N GLY A 65 -3.79 29.27 -8.68
CA GLY A 65 -3.53 30.68 -9.02
C GLY A 65 -4.69 31.61 -8.64
N LEU A 66 -5.93 31.20 -8.88
CA LEU A 66 -7.12 31.96 -8.47
C LEU A 66 -7.20 32.11 -6.94
N VAL A 67 -6.93 31.06 -6.20
CA VAL A 67 -6.93 31.11 -4.72
C VAL A 67 -5.82 32.03 -4.20
N LYS A 68 -4.61 31.95 -4.76
CA LYS A 68 -3.49 32.85 -4.41
C LYS A 68 -3.82 34.33 -4.64
N ARG A 69 -4.53 34.63 -5.69
CA ARG A 69 -4.98 36.00 -6.01
C ARG A 69 -6.25 36.41 -5.26
N LYS A 70 -6.81 35.50 -4.46
CA LYS A 70 -8.10 35.67 -3.74
C LYS A 70 -9.27 35.96 -4.71
N ASP A 71 -9.18 35.47 -5.94
CA ASP A 71 -10.25 35.59 -6.94
C ASP A 71 -11.29 34.48 -6.77
N TYR A 72 -12.10 34.61 -5.75
CA TYR A 72 -13.14 33.60 -5.42
C TYR A 72 -14.33 33.66 -6.38
N ALA A 73 -14.57 34.85 -7.02
CA ALA A 73 -15.58 34.98 -8.05
C ALA A 73 -15.21 34.16 -9.29
N GLY A 74 -13.97 34.29 -9.75
CA GLY A 74 -13.43 33.49 -10.85
C GLY A 74 -13.43 31.98 -10.51
N LEU A 75 -13.08 31.64 -9.29
CA LEU A 75 -13.09 30.24 -8.82
C LEU A 75 -14.52 29.64 -8.89
N ARG A 76 -15.52 30.40 -8.43
CA ARG A 76 -16.92 29.99 -8.48
C ARG A 76 -17.44 29.87 -9.91
N LEU A 77 -17.07 30.81 -10.77
CA LEU A 77 -17.51 30.85 -12.16
C LEU A 77 -16.99 29.63 -12.94
N LEU A 78 -15.70 29.28 -12.74
CA LEU A 78 -15.04 28.24 -13.53
C LEU A 78 -15.21 26.83 -12.97
N TYR A 79 -15.31 26.67 -11.64
CA TYR A 79 -15.33 25.36 -10.98
C TYR A 79 -16.67 25.05 -10.30
N GLY A 80 -17.54 26.01 -10.14
CA GLY A 80 -18.89 25.84 -9.57
C GLY A 80 -18.88 25.50 -8.07
N ASN A 81 -18.31 24.36 -7.71
CA ASN A 81 -18.22 23.88 -6.33
C ASN A 81 -16.93 24.35 -5.66
N VAL A 82 -16.94 25.52 -5.04
CA VAL A 82 -15.76 26.09 -4.37
C VAL A 82 -15.24 25.21 -3.22
N PRO A 83 -16.07 24.69 -2.30
CA PRO A 83 -15.58 23.79 -1.25
C PRO A 83 -14.86 22.56 -1.76
N ASP A 84 -15.37 21.92 -2.81
CA ASP A 84 -14.73 20.75 -3.41
C ASP A 84 -13.39 21.13 -4.06
N THR A 85 -13.35 22.23 -4.80
CA THR A 85 -12.12 22.77 -5.41
C THR A 85 -11.05 23.06 -4.34
N LEU A 86 -11.41 23.75 -3.27
CA LEU A 86 -10.49 24.05 -2.17
C LEU A 86 -9.99 22.76 -1.49
N SER A 87 -10.85 21.76 -1.35
CA SER A 87 -10.49 20.44 -0.84
C SER A 87 -9.40 19.77 -1.70
N GLN A 88 -9.49 19.85 -3.01
CA GLN A 88 -8.51 19.28 -3.93
C GLN A 88 -7.18 20.06 -3.94
N LEU A 89 -7.16 21.30 -3.46
CA LEU A 89 -5.95 22.11 -3.37
C LEU A 89 -5.17 21.92 -2.06
N ILE A 90 -5.66 21.15 -1.09
CA ILE A 90 -5.03 20.98 0.23
C ILE A 90 -3.57 20.51 0.09
N ARG A 91 -3.31 19.50 -0.72
CA ARG A 91 -1.95 18.96 -0.94
C ARG A 91 -1.01 20.01 -1.52
N THR A 92 -1.50 20.92 -2.34
CA THR A 92 -0.69 21.94 -3.01
C THR A 92 -0.18 23.04 -2.08
N ALA A 93 -0.61 23.06 -0.81
CA ALA A 93 -0.06 23.92 0.22
C ALA A 93 1.39 23.53 0.62
N PHE A 94 1.80 22.29 0.38
CA PHE A 94 3.16 21.84 0.59
C PHE A 94 4.00 22.19 -0.64
N ILE A 95 5.05 22.98 -0.43
CA ILE A 95 5.94 23.49 -1.48
C ILE A 95 7.40 23.15 -1.14
N PRO A 96 8.26 22.97 -2.15
CA PRO A 96 9.68 22.77 -1.92
C PRO A 96 10.37 24.04 -1.40
N SER A 97 11.61 23.89 -0.94
CA SER A 97 12.47 25.01 -0.60
C SER A 97 12.71 25.91 -1.81
N GLU A 98 13.07 27.18 -1.56
CA GLU A 98 13.39 28.12 -2.62
C GLU A 98 14.50 27.58 -3.53
N GLY A 99 14.28 27.66 -4.84
CA GLY A 99 15.21 27.14 -5.85
C GLY A 99 15.21 25.63 -6.00
N HIS A 100 14.31 24.92 -5.31
CA HIS A 100 14.13 23.47 -5.38
C HIS A 100 12.81 23.10 -6.06
N LYS A 101 12.65 21.82 -6.31
CA LYS A 101 11.42 21.18 -6.76
C LYS A 101 11.11 19.95 -5.90
N PHE A 102 9.88 19.47 -5.93
CA PHE A 102 9.58 18.13 -5.45
C PHE A 102 9.84 17.10 -6.53
N VAL A 103 10.54 16.04 -6.14
CA VAL A 103 10.55 14.78 -6.87
C VAL A 103 9.72 13.80 -6.06
N VAL A 104 8.64 13.32 -6.67
CA VAL A 104 7.70 12.37 -6.08
C VAL A 104 7.86 11.06 -6.81
N SER A 105 8.18 9.99 -6.10
CA SER A 105 8.36 8.68 -6.69
C SER A 105 7.80 7.59 -5.77
N ASP A 106 7.14 6.60 -6.34
CA ASP A 106 6.60 5.44 -5.62
C ASP A 106 7.01 4.13 -6.27
N PHE A 107 6.89 3.06 -5.50
CA PHE A 107 7.04 1.72 -6.05
C PHE A 107 5.82 1.37 -6.90
N SER A 108 6.09 0.87 -8.09
CA SER A 108 5.05 0.34 -8.97
C SER A 108 4.63 -1.05 -8.53
N ALA A 109 3.34 -1.24 -8.18
CA ALA A 109 2.74 -2.52 -7.85
C ALA A 109 3.55 -3.34 -6.81
N ILE A 110 4.04 -2.71 -5.75
CA ILE A 110 5.00 -3.33 -4.81
C ILE A 110 4.45 -4.60 -4.17
N GLU A 111 3.19 -4.61 -3.73
CA GLU A 111 2.60 -5.78 -3.06
C GLU A 111 2.47 -6.96 -4.03
N ALA A 112 2.09 -6.72 -5.28
CA ALA A 112 2.02 -7.77 -6.29
C ALA A 112 3.40 -8.35 -6.63
N ARG A 113 4.43 -7.51 -6.68
CA ARG A 113 5.81 -7.93 -6.89
C ARG A 113 6.33 -8.76 -5.72
N VAL A 114 6.10 -8.31 -4.51
CA VAL A 114 6.57 -8.97 -3.29
C VAL A 114 5.89 -10.32 -3.10
N ILE A 115 4.57 -10.41 -3.26
CA ILE A 115 3.87 -11.70 -3.07
C ILE A 115 4.27 -12.73 -4.11
N ALA A 116 4.45 -12.33 -5.36
CA ALA A 116 4.91 -13.23 -6.43
C ALA A 116 6.34 -13.71 -6.19
N TRP A 117 7.22 -12.81 -5.77
CA TRP A 117 8.60 -13.17 -5.40
C TRP A 117 8.63 -14.13 -4.21
N LEU A 118 7.90 -13.82 -3.15
CA LEU A 118 7.85 -14.64 -1.93
C LEU A 118 7.30 -16.04 -2.22
N ALA A 119 6.22 -16.13 -2.97
CA ALA A 119 5.55 -17.38 -3.34
C ALA A 119 6.29 -18.18 -4.44
N GLY A 120 7.15 -17.53 -5.21
CA GLY A 120 7.76 -18.14 -6.40
C GLY A 120 6.79 -18.30 -7.56
N GLU A 121 5.83 -17.37 -7.74
CA GLU A 121 4.88 -17.38 -8.87
C GLU A 121 5.58 -16.87 -10.14
N GLN A 122 6.20 -17.78 -10.89
CA GLN A 122 7.15 -17.44 -11.95
C GLN A 122 6.57 -16.61 -13.08
N TRP A 123 5.36 -16.92 -13.55
CA TRP A 123 4.77 -16.15 -14.64
C TRP A 123 4.56 -14.67 -14.27
N VAL A 124 4.21 -14.39 -13.01
CA VAL A 124 4.07 -13.01 -12.51
C VAL A 124 5.43 -12.32 -12.45
N ASN A 125 6.45 -13.01 -11.94
CA ASN A 125 7.82 -12.49 -11.90
C ASN A 125 8.34 -12.17 -13.31
N GLU A 126 8.06 -13.01 -14.29
CA GLU A 126 8.40 -12.77 -15.70
C GLU A 126 7.69 -11.57 -16.29
N VAL A 127 6.42 -11.36 -15.95
CA VAL A 127 5.67 -10.16 -16.37
C VAL A 127 6.36 -8.90 -15.84
N PHE A 128 6.74 -8.88 -14.59
CA PHE A 128 7.43 -7.74 -13.99
C PHE A 128 8.86 -7.56 -14.50
N ALA A 129 9.51 -8.62 -14.94
CA ALA A 129 10.83 -8.57 -15.59
C ALA A 129 10.78 -8.07 -17.03
N THR A 130 9.62 -8.07 -17.68
CA THR A 130 9.43 -7.74 -19.08
C THR A 130 8.54 -6.51 -19.25
N HIS A 131 7.30 -6.67 -19.66
CA HIS A 131 6.42 -5.55 -20.01
C HIS A 131 5.68 -4.92 -18.82
N GLY A 132 5.56 -5.60 -17.69
CA GLY A 132 4.91 -5.10 -16.47
C GLY A 132 3.39 -4.96 -16.53
N LYS A 133 2.74 -5.40 -17.60
CA LYS A 133 1.28 -5.28 -17.80
C LYS A 133 0.55 -6.37 -17.03
N ILE A 134 0.53 -6.24 -15.70
CA ILE A 134 0.03 -7.30 -14.82
C ILE A 134 -1.47 -7.55 -14.97
N TYR A 135 -2.29 -6.54 -15.23
CA TYR A 135 -3.73 -6.71 -15.37
C TYR A 135 -4.09 -7.48 -16.64
N GLU A 136 -3.46 -7.14 -17.76
CA GLU A 136 -3.60 -7.84 -19.03
C GLU A 136 -3.07 -9.27 -18.94
N ALA A 137 -1.91 -9.45 -18.33
CA ALA A 137 -1.30 -10.76 -18.16
C ALA A 137 -2.12 -11.66 -17.22
N THR A 138 -2.69 -11.11 -16.15
CA THR A 138 -3.59 -11.85 -15.25
C THR A 138 -4.85 -12.30 -16.00
N ALA A 139 -5.46 -11.43 -16.78
CA ALA A 139 -6.61 -11.80 -17.62
C ALA A 139 -6.23 -12.87 -18.65
N ALA A 140 -5.06 -12.78 -19.27
CA ALA A 140 -4.58 -13.77 -20.21
C ALA A 140 -4.45 -15.16 -19.57
N GLN A 141 -3.88 -15.23 -18.38
CA GLN A 141 -3.76 -16.48 -17.61
C GLN A 141 -5.11 -17.05 -17.17
N MET A 142 -6.03 -16.18 -16.73
CA MET A 142 -7.35 -16.59 -16.26
C MET A 142 -8.23 -17.16 -17.38
N PHE A 143 -8.15 -16.57 -18.57
CA PHE A 143 -9.06 -16.89 -19.68
C PHE A 143 -8.38 -17.64 -20.83
N GLY A 144 -7.11 -17.95 -20.72
CA GLY A 144 -6.37 -18.75 -21.73
C GLY A 144 -6.25 -18.05 -23.09
N VAL A 145 -6.10 -16.72 -23.08
CA VAL A 145 -5.89 -15.93 -24.31
C VAL A 145 -4.48 -15.33 -24.31
N PRO A 146 -3.88 -15.08 -25.49
CA PRO A 146 -2.58 -14.39 -25.55
C PRO A 146 -2.69 -12.97 -24.99
N VAL A 147 -1.66 -12.53 -24.26
CA VAL A 147 -1.65 -11.22 -23.60
C VAL A 147 -1.72 -10.05 -24.58
N ASP A 148 -1.16 -10.19 -25.77
CA ASP A 148 -1.20 -9.19 -26.84
C ASP A 148 -2.60 -8.99 -27.44
N ARG A 149 -3.48 -9.97 -27.30
CA ARG A 149 -4.90 -9.85 -27.67
C ARG A 149 -5.68 -8.96 -26.73
N ILE A 150 -5.24 -8.80 -25.49
CA ILE A 150 -5.87 -7.93 -24.50
C ILE A 150 -5.35 -6.50 -24.69
N ALA A 151 -5.75 -5.91 -25.79
CA ALA A 151 -5.34 -4.58 -26.22
C ALA A 151 -6.55 -3.79 -26.73
N LYS A 152 -6.48 -2.46 -26.61
CA LYS A 152 -7.53 -1.56 -27.09
C LYS A 152 -7.82 -1.83 -28.57
N GLY A 153 -9.10 -1.92 -28.90
CA GLY A 153 -9.58 -2.22 -30.25
C GLY A 153 -9.89 -3.71 -30.49
N ASN A 154 -9.46 -4.59 -29.61
CA ASN A 154 -9.79 -6.01 -29.67
C ASN A 154 -10.99 -6.36 -28.75
N PRO A 155 -11.81 -7.35 -29.10
CA PRO A 155 -12.90 -7.82 -28.23
C PRO A 155 -12.42 -8.28 -26.86
N GLU A 156 -11.24 -8.90 -26.80
CA GLU A 156 -10.63 -9.43 -25.58
C GLU A 156 -10.21 -8.36 -24.58
N TYR A 157 -10.15 -7.09 -25.00
CA TYR A 157 -9.79 -5.99 -24.10
C TYR A 157 -10.74 -5.87 -22.89
N SER A 158 -12.01 -6.28 -23.05
CA SER A 158 -12.98 -6.31 -21.96
C SER A 158 -12.55 -7.22 -20.80
N LEU A 159 -11.73 -8.23 -21.05
CA LEU A 159 -11.20 -9.14 -20.03
C LEU A 159 -10.22 -8.46 -19.08
N ARG A 160 -9.56 -7.37 -19.51
CA ARG A 160 -8.63 -6.61 -18.69
C ARG A 160 -9.25 -6.15 -17.37
N GLN A 161 -10.52 -5.75 -17.40
CA GLN A 161 -11.23 -5.32 -16.20
C GLN A 161 -11.33 -6.44 -15.16
N LYS A 162 -11.60 -7.66 -15.63
CA LYS A 162 -11.65 -8.86 -14.77
C LYS A 162 -10.26 -9.17 -14.20
N GLY A 163 -9.22 -9.09 -15.02
CA GLY A 163 -7.84 -9.23 -14.58
C GLY A 163 -7.42 -8.17 -13.55
N LYS A 164 -7.82 -6.93 -13.76
CA LYS A 164 -7.54 -5.82 -12.85
C LYS A 164 -8.16 -6.04 -11.47
N VAL A 165 -9.46 -6.28 -11.40
CA VAL A 165 -10.15 -6.46 -10.12
C VAL A 165 -9.65 -7.71 -9.39
N ALA A 166 -9.38 -8.79 -10.10
CA ALA A 166 -8.81 -10.00 -9.53
C ALA A 166 -7.42 -9.74 -8.91
N THR A 167 -6.55 -9.08 -9.64
CA THR A 167 -5.20 -8.72 -9.14
C THR A 167 -5.26 -7.87 -7.87
N LEU A 168 -6.18 -6.91 -7.81
CA LEU A 168 -6.31 -6.01 -6.66
C LEU A 168 -6.96 -6.66 -5.43
N ALA A 169 -7.86 -7.63 -5.63
CA ALA A 169 -8.72 -8.14 -4.57
C ALA A 169 -8.32 -9.52 -4.03
N LEU A 170 -7.68 -10.38 -4.84
CA LEU A 170 -7.61 -11.81 -4.54
C LEU A 170 -6.27 -12.29 -3.97
N GLY A 171 -5.27 -11.44 -3.90
CA GLY A 171 -3.91 -11.81 -3.48
C GLY A 171 -3.78 -12.32 -2.06
N TYR A 172 -4.73 -12.01 -1.18
CA TYR A 172 -4.71 -12.35 0.24
C TYR A 172 -5.89 -13.24 0.64
N GLN A 173 -6.15 -14.25 -0.17
CA GLN A 173 -7.22 -15.23 0.05
C GLN A 173 -8.63 -14.62 0.00
N GLY A 174 -8.77 -13.48 -0.66
CA GLY A 174 -10.06 -12.85 -0.89
C GLY A 174 -10.98 -13.70 -1.76
N GLY A 175 -12.28 -13.56 -1.59
CA GLY A 175 -13.31 -14.18 -2.40
C GLY A 175 -14.20 -13.13 -3.07
N THR A 176 -15.45 -13.49 -3.34
CA THR A 176 -16.42 -12.60 -4.00
C THR A 176 -16.66 -11.30 -3.25
N SER A 177 -16.68 -11.34 -1.92
CA SER A 177 -16.83 -10.13 -1.08
C SER A 177 -15.66 -9.15 -1.27
N ALA A 178 -14.44 -9.65 -1.42
CA ALA A 178 -13.28 -8.82 -1.69
C ALA A 178 -13.35 -8.17 -3.08
N LEU A 179 -13.84 -8.89 -4.09
CA LEU A 179 -14.09 -8.33 -5.43
C LEU A 179 -15.10 -7.19 -5.38
N ILE A 180 -16.20 -7.39 -4.66
CA ILE A 180 -17.24 -6.35 -4.48
C ILE A 180 -16.67 -5.13 -3.77
N ALA A 181 -15.94 -5.33 -2.68
CA ALA A 181 -15.29 -4.25 -1.93
C ALA A 181 -14.29 -3.46 -2.78
N MET A 182 -13.63 -4.12 -3.75
CA MET A 182 -12.70 -3.50 -4.69
C MET A 182 -13.38 -2.80 -5.87
N GLY A 183 -14.72 -2.82 -5.92
CA GLY A 183 -15.50 -2.11 -6.92
C GLY A 183 -15.89 -2.91 -8.15
N ALA A 184 -15.89 -4.25 -8.08
CA ALA A 184 -16.22 -5.12 -9.22
C ALA A 184 -17.59 -4.78 -9.86
N LEU A 185 -18.62 -4.54 -9.05
CA LEU A 185 -19.95 -4.20 -9.54
C LEU A 185 -19.97 -2.82 -10.21
N ASN A 186 -19.23 -1.85 -9.69
CA ASN A 186 -19.11 -0.52 -10.28
C ASN A 186 -18.30 -0.54 -11.60
N MET A 187 -17.51 -1.58 -11.82
CA MET A 187 -16.77 -1.82 -13.07
C MET A 187 -17.63 -2.51 -14.14
N GLY A 188 -18.90 -2.78 -13.85
CA GLY A 188 -19.84 -3.42 -14.78
C GLY A 188 -19.86 -4.94 -14.70
N LEU A 189 -19.22 -5.56 -13.72
CA LEU A 189 -19.31 -6.99 -13.46
C LEU A 189 -20.58 -7.31 -12.68
N THR A 190 -21.19 -8.47 -12.96
CA THR A 190 -22.35 -8.96 -12.23
C THR A 190 -21.95 -9.89 -11.09
N GLU A 191 -22.79 -10.03 -10.07
CA GLU A 191 -22.50 -10.93 -8.95
C GLU A 191 -22.31 -12.38 -9.41
N ASP A 192 -23.02 -12.82 -10.45
CA ASP A 192 -22.95 -14.17 -10.99
C ASP A 192 -21.59 -14.49 -11.63
N GLU A 193 -20.86 -13.48 -12.09
CA GLU A 193 -19.51 -13.63 -12.67
C GLU A 193 -18.41 -13.81 -11.62
N LEU A 194 -18.63 -13.34 -10.40
CA LEU A 194 -17.59 -13.23 -9.39
C LEU A 194 -17.02 -14.58 -8.91
N PRO A 195 -17.81 -15.62 -8.66
CA PRO A 195 -17.28 -16.93 -8.28
C PRO A 195 -16.32 -17.54 -9.31
N ASP A 196 -16.62 -17.39 -10.58
CA ASP A 196 -15.77 -17.86 -11.68
C ASP A 196 -14.44 -17.10 -11.72
N ILE A 197 -14.48 -15.78 -11.52
CA ILE A 197 -13.26 -14.95 -11.43
C ILE A 197 -12.33 -15.44 -10.29
N VAL A 198 -12.89 -15.70 -9.11
CA VAL A 198 -12.13 -16.22 -7.96
C VAL A 198 -11.46 -17.55 -8.31
N THR A 199 -12.23 -18.48 -8.88
CA THR A 199 -11.74 -19.81 -9.26
C THR A 199 -10.61 -19.73 -10.28
N ARG A 200 -10.82 -18.96 -11.36
CA ARG A 200 -9.82 -18.79 -12.43
C ARG A 200 -8.53 -18.14 -11.93
N TRP A 201 -8.65 -17.11 -11.09
CA TRP A 201 -7.49 -16.45 -10.52
C TRP A 201 -6.66 -17.40 -9.64
N ARG A 202 -7.32 -18.16 -8.76
CA ARG A 202 -6.64 -19.13 -7.89
C ARG A 202 -5.99 -20.27 -8.68
N GLN A 203 -6.59 -20.72 -9.75
CA GLN A 203 -5.98 -21.69 -10.68
C GLN A 203 -4.78 -21.12 -11.43
N ALA A 204 -4.83 -19.85 -11.80
CA ALA A 204 -3.74 -19.16 -12.47
C ALA A 204 -2.56 -18.83 -11.52
N ASN A 205 -2.83 -18.73 -10.21
CA ASN A 205 -1.85 -18.37 -9.19
C ASN A 205 -1.72 -19.47 -8.11
N PRO A 206 -1.35 -20.70 -8.47
CA PRO A 206 -1.31 -21.83 -7.52
C PRO A 206 -0.23 -21.64 -6.45
N ARG A 207 0.90 -21.00 -6.76
CA ARG A 207 1.98 -20.76 -5.80
C ARG A 207 1.60 -19.74 -4.73
N ILE A 208 0.89 -18.68 -5.11
CA ILE A 208 0.36 -17.70 -4.15
C ILE A 208 -0.68 -18.36 -3.25
N ARG A 209 -1.58 -19.14 -3.82
CA ARG A 209 -2.55 -19.92 -3.05
C ARG A 209 -1.85 -20.86 -2.05
N ASP A 210 -0.85 -21.60 -2.48
CA ASP A 210 -0.09 -22.50 -1.62
C ASP A 210 0.63 -21.74 -0.50
N LEU A 211 1.10 -20.52 -0.75
CA LEU A 211 1.70 -19.65 0.25
C LEU A 211 0.74 -19.36 1.41
N TRP A 212 -0.53 -19.05 1.14
CA TRP A 212 -1.51 -18.76 2.19
C TRP A 212 -1.65 -19.95 3.16
N TYR A 213 -1.77 -21.15 2.62
CA TYR A 213 -1.93 -22.37 3.42
C TYR A 213 -0.65 -22.74 4.14
N ALA A 214 0.51 -22.57 3.51
CA ALA A 214 1.79 -22.83 4.15
C ALA A 214 2.05 -21.89 5.33
N VAL A 215 1.72 -20.60 5.18
CA VAL A 215 1.83 -19.61 6.25
C VAL A 215 0.91 -19.95 7.42
N GLU A 216 -0.34 -20.29 7.15
CA GLU A 216 -1.28 -20.70 8.19
C GLU A 216 -0.81 -21.95 8.92
N ASN A 217 -0.41 -22.98 8.17
CA ASN A 217 0.08 -24.23 8.74
C ASN A 217 1.34 -24.04 9.58
N ALA A 218 2.27 -23.18 9.16
CA ALA A 218 3.46 -22.86 9.94
C ALA A 218 3.10 -22.19 11.26
N ALA A 219 2.20 -21.22 11.26
CA ALA A 219 1.73 -20.56 12.47
C ALA A 219 1.05 -21.55 13.43
N LEU A 220 0.16 -22.39 12.92
CA LEU A 220 -0.50 -23.43 13.72
C LEU A 220 0.50 -24.45 14.28
N ALA A 221 1.45 -24.90 13.47
CA ALA A 221 2.49 -25.86 13.90
C ALA A 221 3.35 -25.29 15.03
N VAL A 222 3.76 -24.03 14.94
CA VAL A 222 4.50 -23.36 16.04
C VAL A 222 3.68 -23.33 17.32
N MET A 223 2.40 -22.99 17.22
CA MET A 223 1.52 -22.95 18.39
C MET A 223 1.30 -24.32 19.02
N GLN A 224 1.25 -25.37 18.22
CA GLN A 224 1.01 -26.74 18.68
C GLN A 224 2.26 -27.43 19.21
N THR A 225 3.43 -27.14 18.64
CA THR A 225 4.68 -27.87 18.94
C THR A 225 5.71 -27.04 19.70
N ALA A 226 5.55 -25.73 19.75
CA ALA A 226 6.54 -24.74 20.21
C ALA A 226 7.88 -24.78 19.44
N GLN A 227 7.94 -25.48 18.32
CA GLN A 227 9.13 -25.58 17.48
C GLN A 227 9.08 -24.55 16.35
N PRO A 228 10.17 -23.83 16.08
CA PRO A 228 10.24 -22.89 14.96
C PRO A 228 9.95 -23.57 13.63
N GLN A 229 9.34 -22.83 12.72
CA GLN A 229 9.03 -23.26 11.36
C GLN A 229 9.69 -22.29 10.36
N ALA A 230 10.49 -22.83 9.46
CA ALA A 230 11.12 -22.05 8.38
C ALA A 230 10.47 -22.38 7.02
N ILE A 231 9.85 -21.39 6.39
CA ILE A 231 9.20 -21.53 5.08
C ILE A 231 9.40 -20.24 4.27
N TYR A 232 9.64 -20.36 2.99
CA TYR A 232 9.74 -19.20 2.06
C TYR A 232 10.68 -18.06 2.54
N GLY A 233 11.76 -18.40 3.24
CA GLY A 233 12.66 -17.38 3.82
C GLY A 233 12.10 -16.67 5.06
N LEU A 234 10.97 -17.15 5.61
CA LEU A 234 10.34 -16.69 6.85
C LEU A 234 10.63 -17.66 7.98
N ILE A 235 10.72 -17.15 9.20
CA ILE A 235 10.85 -17.99 10.40
C ILE A 235 9.73 -17.65 11.38
N PHE A 236 8.86 -18.62 11.63
CA PHE A 236 7.80 -18.55 12.63
C PHE A 236 8.30 -19.15 13.92
N ALA A 237 8.16 -18.46 15.05
CA ALA A 237 8.59 -18.94 16.35
C ALA A 237 7.71 -18.41 17.48
N LEU A 238 7.69 -19.12 18.61
CA LEU A 238 7.21 -18.58 19.88
C LEU A 238 8.38 -17.97 20.61
N GLU A 239 8.24 -16.71 20.97
CA GLU A 239 9.23 -15.99 21.75
C GLU A 239 8.54 -15.33 22.96
N GLY A 240 9.25 -15.10 24.03
CA GLY A 240 8.67 -14.42 25.17
C GLY A 240 9.61 -14.37 26.36
N ASP A 241 9.25 -13.49 27.28
CA ASP A 241 9.90 -13.39 28.57
C ASP A 241 9.10 -14.21 29.58
N ILE A 242 9.68 -15.33 30.01
CA ILE A 242 9.08 -16.24 30.99
C ILE A 242 8.88 -15.52 32.33
N LEU A 243 9.74 -14.56 32.66
CA LEU A 243 9.69 -13.82 33.92
C LEU A 243 8.48 -12.88 34.00
N TYR A 244 8.09 -12.30 32.86
CA TYR A 244 6.96 -11.36 32.78
C TYR A 244 5.69 -11.96 32.18
N GLY A 245 5.71 -13.27 31.84
CA GLY A 245 4.55 -13.97 31.29
C GLY A 245 4.07 -13.45 29.93
N GLN A 246 4.93 -12.74 29.19
CA GLN A 246 4.62 -12.23 27.87
C GLN A 246 5.13 -13.19 26.81
N THR A 247 4.22 -13.68 25.97
CA THR A 247 4.55 -14.52 24.83
C THR A 247 4.13 -13.85 23.53
N PHE A 248 4.87 -14.13 22.47
CA PHE A 248 4.61 -13.65 21.13
C PHE A 248 4.77 -14.78 20.13
N LEU A 249 3.87 -14.87 19.16
CA LEU A 249 4.21 -15.50 17.91
C LEU A 249 4.98 -14.45 17.09
N THR A 250 6.17 -14.80 16.64
CA THR A 250 6.99 -13.94 15.79
C THR A 250 7.09 -14.51 14.40
N VAL A 251 7.18 -13.61 13.41
CA VAL A 251 7.51 -13.95 12.03
C VAL A 251 8.72 -13.12 11.64
N ARG A 252 9.88 -13.79 11.49
CA ARG A 252 11.08 -13.13 10.99
C ARG A 252 11.02 -13.00 9.48
N LEU A 253 11.15 -11.78 9.00
CA LEU A 253 11.12 -11.42 7.58
C LEU A 253 12.50 -11.60 6.93
N PRO A 254 12.60 -11.65 5.60
CA PRO A 254 13.87 -11.71 4.89
C PRO A 254 14.85 -10.59 5.26
N SER A 255 14.35 -9.41 5.62
CA SER A 255 15.16 -8.28 6.12
C SER A 255 15.80 -8.53 7.50
N GLY A 256 15.36 -9.54 8.22
CA GLY A 256 15.74 -9.82 9.60
C GLY A 256 14.82 -9.18 10.64
N ARG A 257 13.95 -8.27 10.25
CA ARG A 257 12.93 -7.69 11.12
C ARG A 257 11.85 -8.72 11.44
N LYS A 258 11.19 -8.58 12.57
CA LYS A 258 10.13 -9.50 13.01
C LYS A 258 8.78 -8.81 13.11
N LEU A 259 7.73 -9.56 12.77
CA LEU A 259 6.35 -9.25 13.16
C LEU A 259 6.06 -9.91 14.50
N PHE A 260 5.22 -9.27 15.32
CA PHE A 260 4.88 -9.75 16.65
C PHE A 260 3.36 -9.85 16.80
N TYR A 261 2.91 -11.03 17.25
CA TYR A 261 1.52 -11.31 17.58
C TYR A 261 1.43 -11.62 19.09
N PRO A 262 0.98 -10.64 19.92
CA PRO A 262 1.02 -10.77 21.37
C PRO A 262 0.02 -11.82 21.90
N LYS A 263 0.43 -12.52 22.95
CA LYS A 263 -0.40 -13.51 23.68
C LYS A 263 -1.17 -14.44 22.74
N PRO A 264 -0.48 -15.13 21.80
CA PRO A 264 -1.13 -15.96 20.82
C PRO A 264 -1.78 -17.18 21.48
N PHE A 265 -2.92 -17.60 20.95
CA PHE A 265 -3.59 -18.83 21.34
C PHE A 265 -4.41 -19.40 20.19
N LEU A 266 -4.74 -20.69 20.28
CA LEU A 266 -5.57 -21.35 19.30
C LEU A 266 -7.01 -21.49 19.84
N LYS A 267 -7.98 -21.20 19.00
CA LYS A 267 -9.41 -21.36 19.28
C LYS A 267 -10.14 -21.67 17.98
N GLU A 268 -11.22 -22.44 18.05
CA GLU A 268 -12.09 -22.65 16.91
C GLU A 268 -12.73 -21.32 16.48
N ASN A 269 -12.72 -21.07 15.18
CA ASN A 269 -13.43 -19.94 14.58
C ASN A 269 -14.92 -20.28 14.38
N PRO A 270 -15.78 -19.33 13.98
CA PRO A 270 -17.20 -19.59 13.72
C PRO A 270 -17.49 -20.69 12.69
N PHE A 271 -16.49 -21.06 11.88
CA PHE A 271 -16.59 -22.14 10.88
C PHE A 271 -16.14 -23.51 11.42
N GLY A 272 -15.84 -23.63 12.72
CA GLY A 272 -15.39 -24.87 13.34
C GLY A 272 -13.95 -25.26 13.04
N LYS A 273 -13.13 -24.34 12.52
CA LYS A 273 -11.71 -24.55 12.25
C LYS A 273 -10.85 -23.93 13.32
N LEU A 274 -9.79 -24.66 13.71
CA LEU A 274 -8.77 -24.12 14.61
C LEU A 274 -8.06 -22.94 13.96
N ALA A 275 -8.07 -21.80 14.64
CA ALA A 275 -7.52 -20.55 14.13
C ALA A 275 -6.61 -19.87 15.17
N LEU A 276 -5.60 -19.18 14.69
CA LEU A 276 -4.74 -18.33 15.50
C LEU A 276 -5.52 -17.09 15.96
N HIS A 277 -5.46 -16.85 17.26
CA HIS A 277 -5.94 -15.62 17.90
C HIS A 277 -4.77 -14.95 18.62
N TYR A 278 -4.86 -13.64 18.76
CA TYR A 278 -3.86 -12.84 19.45
C TYR A 278 -4.48 -11.55 20.00
N TYR A 279 -3.78 -10.89 20.90
CA TYR A 279 -4.22 -9.62 21.44
C TYR A 279 -3.65 -8.46 20.63
N THR A 280 -4.50 -7.48 20.37
CA THR A 280 -4.12 -6.27 19.62
C THR A 280 -4.92 -5.06 20.16
N VAL A 281 -4.45 -3.86 19.86
CA VAL A 281 -5.20 -2.64 20.14
C VAL A 281 -6.21 -2.40 19.03
N GLY A 282 -7.48 -2.38 19.36
CA GLY A 282 -8.57 -2.08 18.42
C GLY A 282 -8.43 -0.68 17.85
N GLN A 283 -8.57 -0.53 16.53
CA GLN A 283 -8.44 0.77 15.86
C GLN A 283 -9.53 1.77 16.30
N GLN A 284 -10.75 1.27 16.53
CA GLN A 284 -11.89 2.08 16.93
C GLN A 284 -11.98 2.23 18.46
N THR A 285 -11.79 1.14 19.19
CA THR A 285 -11.93 1.12 20.67
C THR A 285 -10.71 1.67 21.38
N ARG A 286 -9.52 1.63 20.73
CA ARG A 286 -8.20 1.92 21.30
C ARG A 286 -7.89 1.14 22.58
N LYS A 287 -8.57 0.01 22.79
CA LYS A 287 -8.39 -0.91 23.90
C LYS A 287 -7.82 -2.23 23.40
N TRP A 288 -7.21 -2.98 24.32
CA TRP A 288 -6.81 -4.35 24.03
C TRP A 288 -8.03 -5.22 23.73
N GLU A 289 -7.98 -5.90 22.61
CA GLU A 289 -9.02 -6.82 22.17
C GLU A 289 -8.38 -8.03 21.51
N VAL A 290 -9.15 -9.13 21.41
CA VAL A 290 -8.73 -10.36 20.76
C VAL A 290 -9.10 -10.26 19.28
N ALA A 291 -8.13 -10.58 18.41
CA ALA A 291 -8.34 -10.73 16.98
C ALA A 291 -8.06 -12.16 16.54
N SER A 292 -8.82 -12.63 15.58
CA SER A 292 -8.53 -13.87 14.86
C SER A 292 -7.81 -13.57 13.56
N THR A 293 -7.06 -14.55 13.06
CA THR A 293 -6.36 -14.41 11.79
C THR A 293 -6.34 -15.74 11.03
N TYR A 294 -5.92 -15.68 9.78
CA TYR A 294 -5.86 -16.82 8.87
C TYR A 294 -4.71 -16.61 7.87
N GLY A 295 -4.42 -17.60 7.04
CA GLY A 295 -3.27 -17.59 6.14
C GLY A 295 -3.20 -16.38 5.24
N GLY A 296 -4.30 -15.98 4.62
CA GLY A 296 -4.37 -14.79 3.76
C GLY A 296 -4.07 -13.49 4.49
N LYS A 297 -4.59 -13.32 5.71
CA LYS A 297 -4.34 -12.12 6.53
C LYS A 297 -2.90 -12.07 7.03
N LEU A 298 -2.36 -13.19 7.45
CA LEU A 298 -0.95 -13.29 7.82
C LEU A 298 -0.04 -12.96 6.63
N THR A 299 -0.37 -13.48 5.45
CA THR A 299 0.36 -13.21 4.21
C THR A 299 0.29 -11.72 3.86
N GLU A 300 -0.86 -11.08 3.98
CA GLU A 300 -1.01 -9.63 3.80
C GLU A 300 -0.05 -8.84 4.70
N ASN A 301 -0.04 -9.17 6.00
CA ASN A 301 0.85 -8.52 6.96
C ASN A 301 2.32 -8.69 6.60
N ILE A 302 2.71 -9.88 6.18
CA ILE A 302 4.08 -10.22 5.77
C ILE A 302 4.48 -9.44 4.52
N VAL A 303 3.65 -9.45 3.49
CA VAL A 303 3.92 -8.75 2.22
C VAL A 303 4.02 -7.24 2.43
N GLN A 304 3.10 -6.67 3.17
CA GLN A 304 3.13 -5.23 3.49
C GLN A 304 4.34 -4.84 4.34
N ALA A 305 4.75 -5.71 5.25
CA ALA A 305 5.95 -5.51 6.05
C ALA A 305 7.23 -5.58 5.21
N ILE A 306 7.32 -6.51 4.27
CA ILE A 306 8.45 -6.60 3.32
C ILE A 306 8.47 -5.35 2.42
N ALA A 307 7.33 -4.90 1.93
CA ALA A 307 7.24 -3.66 1.16
C ALA A 307 7.73 -2.45 1.96
N ARG A 308 7.37 -2.36 3.23
CA ARG A 308 7.90 -1.33 4.15
C ARG A 308 9.42 -1.42 4.27
N ASP A 309 9.98 -2.61 4.34
CA ASP A 309 11.43 -2.81 4.44
C ASP A 309 12.15 -2.40 3.14
N CYS A 310 11.51 -2.60 1.98
CA CYS A 310 12.00 -2.06 0.70
C CYS A 310 12.02 -0.53 0.71
N LEU A 311 10.98 0.10 1.25
CA LEU A 311 10.95 1.56 1.39
C LEU A 311 12.08 2.04 2.31
N ALA A 312 12.33 1.36 3.43
CA ALA A 312 13.42 1.70 4.35
C ALA A 312 14.79 1.68 3.66
N VAL A 313 15.05 0.67 2.83
CA VAL A 313 16.29 0.60 2.02
C VAL A 313 16.37 1.78 1.05
N THR A 314 15.27 2.13 0.40
CA THR A 314 15.21 3.28 -0.51
C THR A 314 15.50 4.60 0.21
N LEU A 315 14.94 4.81 1.40
CA LEU A 315 15.18 6.02 2.20
C LEU A 315 16.67 6.17 2.56
N GLU A 316 17.32 5.08 2.92
CA GLU A 316 18.78 5.07 3.18
C GLU A 316 19.57 5.43 1.93
N ARG A 317 19.26 4.82 0.79
CA ARG A 317 19.93 5.10 -0.50
C ARG A 317 19.80 6.56 -0.92
N ILE A 318 18.62 7.14 -0.75
CA ILE A 318 18.36 8.56 -1.06
C ILE A 318 19.20 9.46 -0.12
N ALA A 319 19.25 9.14 1.16
CA ALA A 319 20.05 9.88 2.13
C ALA A 319 21.56 9.81 1.82
N GLU A 320 22.07 8.66 1.42
CA GLU A 320 23.46 8.47 0.99
C GLU A 320 23.83 9.33 -0.24
N LYS A 321 22.87 9.64 -1.09
CA LYS A 321 23.04 10.59 -2.20
C LYS A 321 23.00 12.05 -1.77
N GLY A 322 22.83 12.33 -0.48
CA GLY A 322 22.72 13.70 0.04
C GLY A 322 21.40 14.39 -0.29
N LEU A 323 20.37 13.65 -0.68
CA LEU A 323 19.06 14.16 -0.98
C LEU A 323 18.15 14.12 0.25
N GLN A 324 17.25 15.08 0.37
CA GLN A 324 16.36 15.21 1.52
C GLN A 324 14.95 14.70 1.20
N VAL A 325 14.59 13.58 1.81
CA VAL A 325 13.18 13.14 1.86
C VAL A 325 12.48 13.99 2.91
N VAL A 326 11.51 14.79 2.49
CA VAL A 326 10.77 15.67 3.41
C VAL A 326 9.56 14.97 4.03
N PHE A 327 8.96 14.05 3.30
CA PHE A 327 7.97 13.10 3.82
C PHE A 327 7.80 11.93 2.86
N HIS A 328 7.12 10.89 3.35
CA HIS A 328 6.74 9.73 2.55
C HIS A 328 5.34 9.28 2.95
N VAL A 329 4.63 8.68 2.01
CA VAL A 329 3.25 8.21 2.18
C VAL A 329 3.17 6.80 1.59
N HIS A 330 2.90 5.79 2.42
CA HIS A 330 2.90 4.39 2.03
C HIS A 330 4.23 3.97 1.40
N ASP A 331 4.27 3.79 0.10
CA ASP A 331 5.42 3.42 -0.73
C ASP A 331 5.94 4.57 -1.61
N GLU A 332 5.41 5.79 -1.41
CA GLU A 332 5.78 7.03 -2.10
C GLU A 332 6.76 7.85 -1.28
N VAL A 333 7.80 8.36 -1.91
CA VAL A 333 8.74 9.31 -1.32
C VAL A 333 8.61 10.68 -1.98
N ILE A 334 8.68 11.73 -1.17
CA ILE A 334 8.68 13.11 -1.63
C ILE A 334 10.00 13.76 -1.23
N ILE A 335 10.77 14.17 -2.23
CA ILE A 335 12.10 14.71 -2.07
C ILE A 335 12.08 16.20 -2.39
N ASP A 336 12.57 17.02 -1.45
CA ASP A 336 12.87 18.43 -1.67
C ASP A 336 14.23 18.50 -2.38
N ALA A 337 14.21 18.51 -3.71
CA ALA A 337 15.37 18.24 -4.53
C ALA A 337 15.91 19.49 -5.25
N PRO A 338 17.24 19.59 -5.39
CA PRO A 338 17.82 20.57 -6.33
C PRO A 338 17.26 20.40 -7.74
N MET A 339 17.19 21.50 -8.50
CA MET A 339 16.62 21.47 -9.85
C MET A 339 17.30 20.50 -10.81
N LYS A 340 18.57 20.16 -10.59
CA LYS A 340 19.34 19.20 -11.41
C LYS A 340 18.96 17.73 -11.17
N THR A 341 18.31 17.42 -10.06
CA THR A 341 17.92 16.04 -9.71
C THR A 341 16.80 15.58 -10.66
N THR A 342 16.92 14.38 -11.20
CA THR A 342 15.93 13.81 -12.13
C THR A 342 15.05 12.79 -11.45
N VAL A 343 13.84 12.61 -11.98
CA VAL A 343 12.92 11.54 -11.55
C VAL A 343 13.55 10.16 -11.78
N GLU A 344 14.26 10.00 -12.89
CA GLU A 344 14.92 8.75 -13.28
C GLU A 344 15.97 8.32 -12.26
N GLU A 345 16.77 9.25 -11.73
CA GLU A 345 17.76 8.94 -10.67
C GLU A 345 17.09 8.32 -9.44
N ILE A 346 15.93 8.84 -9.03
CA ILE A 346 15.22 8.33 -7.86
C ILE A 346 14.56 6.99 -8.17
N CYS A 347 13.93 6.86 -9.34
CA CYS A 347 13.36 5.59 -9.79
C CYS A 347 14.42 4.49 -9.89
N ASP A 348 15.61 4.81 -10.33
CA ASP A 348 16.75 3.86 -10.40
C ASP A 348 17.19 3.41 -9.01
N LEU A 349 17.26 4.32 -8.03
CA LEU A 349 17.56 3.96 -6.64
C LEU A 349 16.50 3.01 -6.05
N MET A 350 15.23 3.24 -6.37
CA MET A 350 14.12 2.37 -5.95
C MET A 350 14.19 0.99 -6.61
N ALA A 351 14.66 0.91 -7.85
CA ALA A 351 14.72 -0.32 -8.63
C ALA A 351 15.99 -1.15 -8.37
N GLU A 352 17.01 -0.60 -7.70
CA GLU A 352 18.22 -1.34 -7.39
C GLU A 352 17.92 -2.61 -6.59
N PRO A 353 18.57 -3.74 -6.90
CA PRO A 353 18.41 -4.99 -6.14
C PRO A 353 18.69 -4.79 -4.64
N ILE A 354 17.96 -5.52 -3.83
CA ILE A 354 18.09 -5.53 -2.37
C ILE A 354 18.76 -6.83 -1.94
N ASP A 355 19.82 -6.76 -1.15
CA ASP A 355 20.66 -7.91 -0.78
C ASP A 355 19.89 -9.04 -0.11
N TRP A 356 18.94 -8.72 0.78
CA TRP A 356 18.12 -9.72 1.47
C TRP A 356 16.92 -10.22 0.65
N ALA A 357 16.72 -9.71 -0.57
CA ALA A 357 15.63 -10.11 -1.46
C ALA A 357 16.14 -10.45 -2.88
N PRO A 358 17.03 -11.45 -3.02
CA PRO A 358 17.57 -11.82 -4.31
C PRO A 358 16.45 -12.24 -5.28
N GLY A 359 16.46 -11.66 -6.48
CA GLY A 359 15.46 -11.94 -7.51
C GLY A 359 14.15 -11.11 -7.41
N LEU A 360 13.98 -10.31 -6.36
CA LEU A 360 12.85 -9.37 -6.28
C LEU A 360 13.08 -8.22 -7.27
N ILE A 361 12.18 -8.10 -8.25
CA ILE A 361 12.23 -7.05 -9.26
C ILE A 361 11.37 -5.88 -8.83
N LEU A 362 12.01 -4.76 -8.53
CA LEU A 362 11.36 -3.52 -8.13
C LEU A 362 11.40 -2.50 -9.27
N LYS A 363 10.43 -1.61 -9.29
CA LYS A 363 10.35 -0.50 -10.22
C LYS A 363 9.81 0.73 -9.51
N GLY A 364 10.46 1.88 -9.72
CA GLY A 364 9.96 3.18 -9.33
C GLY A 364 9.26 3.88 -10.49
N ALA A 365 8.25 4.64 -10.17
CA ALA A 365 7.60 5.56 -11.09
C ALA A 365 7.40 6.90 -10.38
N GLY A 366 7.49 8.00 -11.10
CA GLY A 366 7.37 9.28 -10.43
C GLY A 366 7.24 10.46 -11.39
N PHE A 367 7.18 11.62 -10.79
CA PHE A 367 7.08 12.90 -11.48
C PHE A 367 7.76 14.01 -10.65
N GLU A 368 7.94 15.16 -11.25
CA GLU A 368 8.41 16.36 -10.55
C GLU A 368 7.33 17.44 -10.53
N SER A 369 7.31 18.24 -9.49
CA SER A 369 6.33 19.30 -9.32
C SER A 369 6.87 20.44 -8.46
N SER A 370 6.29 21.64 -8.62
CA SER A 370 6.55 22.81 -7.79
C SER A 370 5.69 22.87 -6.52
N TYR A 371 4.83 21.90 -6.32
CA TYR A 371 4.01 21.70 -5.12
C TYR A 371 3.63 20.22 -4.98
N TYR A 372 3.21 19.80 -3.80
CA TYR A 372 2.77 18.41 -3.62
C TYR A 372 1.40 18.16 -4.27
N MET A 373 1.36 17.15 -5.09
CA MET A 373 0.13 16.61 -5.69
C MET A 373 0.23 15.10 -5.77
N LYS A 374 -0.87 14.43 -5.98
CA LYS A 374 -0.92 13.00 -6.27
C LYS A 374 -1.37 12.81 -7.72
N ASP A 375 -0.58 12.03 -8.46
CA ASP A 375 -0.87 11.70 -9.86
C ASP A 375 -2.01 10.66 -9.97
#